data_a7414925b1b5f4e093e0662245cbd2d7
#
_entry.id   a7414925b1b5f4e093e0662245cbd2d7
#
_cell.length_a   1.000
_cell.length_b   1.000
_cell.length_c   1.000
_cell.angle_alpha   90.00
_cell.angle_beta   90.00
_cell.angle_gamma   90.00
#
_symmetry.space_group_name_H-M   'P 1'
#
loop_
_entity.id
_entity.type
_entity.pdbx_description
1 polymer ?
#
loop_
_entity_poly.entity_id
_entity_poly.type
_entity_poly.pdbx_seq_one_letter_code
_entity_poly.pdbx_strand_id
1 'polypeptide(L)'
;MRDESRIALVTGASSGIGAATARALAARGVTVGIIARRSERLAEVLEACRSHAPDSRSWVADLSDPPGAAALAEEAWETFGRLDVLVNNAGIPMRRPVTRISLEEVERVMRVNYLSPVAMTLAVLPRMIERGSGTIVNVSSLGGRLGITTEAAYSASKFALCGFSEAMAADLDGTGVKVRLVLPGAIDTEIWDQPGNDPAFYTGPLTPADEVANGIVDAIDSDHFEHYLPDMKAVVELKTADFDSFLTGMLAMAKRPEAGST
;
A
#
# COMPACT_ATOMS: atom_id res chain seq x y z
N MET A 1 -8.59 -30.60 15.00
CA MET A 1 -7.49 -29.93 14.29
C MET A 1 -7.57 -28.48 14.70
N ARG A 2 -6.48 -27.90 15.24
CA ARG A 2 -6.45 -26.44 15.48
C ARG A 2 -6.53 -25.81 14.10
N ASP A 3 -7.50 -24.91 13.89
CA ASP A 3 -7.54 -24.03 12.73
C ASP A 3 -6.22 -23.27 12.75
N GLU A 4 -5.30 -23.61 11.84
CA GLU A 4 -3.97 -23.00 11.85
C GLU A 4 -4.12 -21.51 11.58
N SER A 5 -3.75 -20.69 12.56
CA SER A 5 -3.77 -19.22 12.45
C SER A 5 -3.13 -18.77 11.15
N ARG A 6 -3.82 -17.93 10.37
CA ARG A 6 -3.26 -17.31 9.15
C ARG A 6 -1.99 -16.54 9.47
N ILE A 7 -1.11 -16.43 8.50
CA ILE A 7 0.13 -15.67 8.58
C ILE A 7 0.13 -14.57 7.52
N ALA A 8 0.32 -13.33 7.95
CA ALA A 8 0.38 -12.18 7.06
C ALA A 8 1.71 -11.45 7.16
N LEU A 9 2.28 -11.03 6.03
CA LEU A 9 3.44 -10.15 5.97
C LEU A 9 2.99 -8.74 5.54
N VAL A 10 3.26 -7.72 6.36
CA VAL A 10 2.82 -6.33 6.13
C VAL A 10 4.02 -5.40 6.01
N THR A 11 4.14 -4.70 4.89
CA THR A 11 5.20 -3.72 4.66
C THR A 11 4.78 -2.29 5.02
N GLY A 12 5.76 -1.45 5.41
CA GLY A 12 5.49 -0.07 5.83
C GLY A 12 4.75 0.02 7.18
N ALA A 13 4.95 -0.96 8.04
CA ALA A 13 4.14 -1.17 9.24
C ALA A 13 4.58 -0.34 10.47
N SER A 14 5.48 0.65 10.34
CA SER A 14 5.88 1.50 11.48
C SER A 14 4.94 2.68 11.73
N SER A 15 3.98 2.96 10.85
CA SER A 15 2.99 4.04 11.03
C SER A 15 1.81 3.91 10.06
N GLY A 16 0.82 4.79 10.21
CA GLY A 16 -0.30 4.96 9.28
C GLY A 16 -1.04 3.66 8.98
N ILE A 17 -1.43 3.48 7.72
CA ILE A 17 -2.24 2.34 7.25
C ILE A 17 -1.56 1.00 7.56
N GLY A 18 -0.23 0.88 7.34
CA GLY A 18 0.47 -0.39 7.57
C GLY A 18 0.49 -0.82 9.03
N ALA A 19 0.74 0.11 9.96
CA ALA A 19 0.70 -0.17 11.38
C ALA A 19 -0.71 -0.52 11.88
N ALA A 20 -1.71 0.22 11.38
CA ALA A 20 -3.12 -0.05 11.67
C ALA A 20 -3.55 -1.42 11.14
N THR A 21 -3.17 -1.76 9.89
CA THR A 21 -3.46 -3.07 9.28
C THR A 21 -2.82 -4.22 10.05
N ALA A 22 -1.55 -4.07 10.47
CA ALA A 22 -0.87 -5.11 11.27
C ALA A 22 -1.60 -5.37 12.58
N ARG A 23 -1.99 -4.30 13.31
CA ARG A 23 -2.78 -4.42 14.55
C ARG A 23 -4.15 -5.03 14.31
N ALA A 24 -4.87 -4.62 13.26
CA ALA A 24 -6.19 -5.13 12.93
C ALA A 24 -6.17 -6.63 12.57
N LEU A 25 -5.14 -7.08 11.85
CA LEU A 25 -4.91 -8.50 11.55
C LEU A 25 -4.60 -9.29 12.83
N ALA A 26 -3.68 -8.81 13.67
CA ALA A 26 -3.32 -9.47 14.92
C ALA A 26 -4.52 -9.59 15.85
N ALA A 27 -5.36 -8.55 15.98
CA ALA A 27 -6.60 -8.58 16.80
C ALA A 27 -7.62 -9.64 16.31
N ARG A 28 -7.51 -10.08 15.04
CA ARG A 28 -8.30 -11.21 14.49
C ARG A 28 -7.58 -12.57 14.62
N GLY A 29 -6.48 -12.63 15.37
CA GLY A 29 -5.71 -13.86 15.61
C GLY A 29 -4.76 -14.25 14.47
N VAL A 30 -4.50 -13.34 13.51
CA VAL A 30 -3.55 -13.57 12.43
C VAL A 30 -2.13 -13.32 12.96
N THR A 31 -1.21 -14.27 12.79
CA THR A 31 0.22 -14.03 13.06
C THR A 31 0.77 -13.06 12.01
N VAL A 32 1.44 -11.98 12.45
CA VAL A 32 1.93 -10.97 11.53
C VAL A 32 3.45 -10.88 11.51
N GLY A 33 4.01 -10.85 10.31
CA GLY A 33 5.35 -10.36 10.04
C GLY A 33 5.25 -8.90 9.62
N ILE A 34 6.05 -8.00 10.23
CA ILE A 34 5.99 -6.57 9.94
C ILE A 34 7.35 -6.04 9.51
N ILE A 35 7.38 -5.23 8.45
CA ILE A 35 8.61 -4.68 7.89
C ILE A 35 8.53 -3.15 7.83
N ALA A 36 9.56 -2.46 8.34
CA ALA A 36 9.74 -1.03 8.18
C ALA A 36 11.16 -0.59 8.54
N ARG A 37 11.50 0.68 8.26
CA ARG A 37 12.84 1.24 8.54
C ARG A 37 13.02 1.71 9.98
N ARG A 38 11.97 2.19 10.64
CA ARG A 38 12.01 2.84 11.95
C ARG A 38 11.88 1.79 13.05
N SER A 39 13.02 1.33 13.59
CA SER A 39 13.12 0.22 14.54
C SER A 39 12.26 0.41 15.80
N GLU A 40 12.33 1.59 16.44
CA GLU A 40 11.61 1.87 17.68
C GLU A 40 10.09 1.79 17.48
N ARG A 41 9.56 2.49 16.47
CA ARG A 41 8.13 2.45 16.16
C ARG A 41 7.65 1.05 15.70
N LEU A 42 8.51 0.33 14.99
CA LEU A 42 8.21 -1.03 14.58
C LEU A 42 8.11 -1.96 15.78
N ALA A 43 8.96 -1.77 16.79
CA ALA A 43 8.91 -2.53 18.05
C ALA A 43 7.61 -2.27 18.83
N GLU A 44 7.14 -1.01 18.89
CA GLU A 44 5.85 -0.65 19.52
C GLU A 44 4.66 -1.34 18.82
N VAL A 45 4.67 -1.34 17.47
CA VAL A 45 3.63 -2.03 16.70
C VAL A 45 3.69 -3.54 16.91
N LEU A 46 4.90 -4.12 16.94
CA LEU A 46 5.09 -5.54 17.20
C LEU A 46 4.57 -5.95 18.58
N GLU A 47 4.84 -5.18 19.61
CA GLU A 47 4.34 -5.45 20.97
C GLU A 47 2.81 -5.44 21.00
N ALA A 48 2.18 -4.44 20.36
CA ALA A 48 0.74 -4.38 20.22
C ALA A 48 0.18 -5.59 19.45
N CYS A 49 0.86 -6.06 18.40
CA CYS A 49 0.44 -7.26 17.67
C CYS A 49 0.59 -8.53 18.52
N ARG A 50 1.69 -8.66 19.28
CA ARG A 50 1.95 -9.83 20.12
C ARG A 50 0.98 -10.02 21.27
N SER A 51 0.30 -8.96 21.69
CA SER A 51 -0.77 -9.09 22.70
C SER A 51 -1.93 -9.97 22.24
N HIS A 52 -2.10 -10.13 20.92
CA HIS A 52 -3.15 -10.96 20.30
C HIS A 52 -2.60 -12.16 19.54
N ALA A 53 -1.42 -12.00 18.91
CA ALA A 53 -0.74 -13.00 18.10
C ALA A 53 0.75 -13.11 18.53
N PRO A 54 1.06 -13.89 19.57
CA PRO A 54 2.38 -13.92 20.26
C PRO A 54 3.56 -14.28 19.33
N ASP A 55 3.29 -15.05 18.27
CA ASP A 55 4.30 -15.51 17.31
C ASP A 55 4.68 -14.48 16.26
N SER A 56 4.10 -13.26 16.31
CA SER A 56 4.42 -12.17 15.38
C SER A 56 5.90 -11.77 15.44
N ARG A 57 6.46 -11.34 14.31
CA ARG A 57 7.88 -10.99 14.11
C ARG A 57 8.03 -9.67 13.38
N SER A 58 9.21 -9.06 13.45
CA SER A 58 9.51 -7.84 12.71
C SER A 58 10.89 -7.88 12.06
N TRP A 59 11.03 -7.20 10.93
CA TRP A 59 12.30 -6.98 10.22
C TRP A 59 12.50 -5.49 9.97
N VAL A 60 13.64 -4.98 10.42
CA VAL A 60 14.05 -3.58 10.16
C VAL A 60 14.77 -3.54 8.82
N ALA A 61 14.17 -2.90 7.82
CA ALA A 61 14.74 -2.84 6.48
C ALA A 61 14.29 -1.63 5.68
N ASP A 62 15.14 -1.22 4.74
CA ASP A 62 14.82 -0.23 3.71
C ASP A 62 14.36 -0.93 2.43
N LEU A 63 13.13 -0.67 2.07
CA LEU A 63 12.52 -1.23 0.85
C LEU A 63 12.84 -0.41 -0.42
N SER A 64 13.85 0.46 -0.40
CA SER A 64 14.41 1.07 -1.62
C SER A 64 15.37 0.15 -2.38
N ASP A 65 15.67 -1.02 -1.81
CA ASP A 65 16.43 -2.11 -2.45
C ASP A 65 15.48 -3.29 -2.79
N PRO A 66 14.99 -3.41 -4.04
CA PRO A 66 14.08 -4.48 -4.42
C PRO A 66 14.65 -5.90 -4.25
N PRO A 67 15.92 -6.21 -4.57
CA PRO A 67 16.51 -7.52 -4.26
C PRO A 67 16.50 -7.84 -2.77
N GLY A 68 16.85 -6.87 -1.91
CA GLY A 68 16.77 -7.02 -0.46
C GLY A 68 15.33 -7.23 0.03
N ALA A 69 14.36 -6.56 -0.58
CA ALA A 69 12.94 -6.77 -0.27
C ALA A 69 12.48 -8.19 -0.63
N ALA A 70 12.92 -8.74 -1.76
CA ALA A 70 12.63 -10.14 -2.14
C ALA A 70 13.23 -11.12 -1.11
N ALA A 71 14.50 -10.95 -0.75
CA ALA A 71 15.17 -11.80 0.24
C ALA A 71 14.46 -11.77 1.61
N LEU A 72 13.94 -10.62 2.04
CA LEU A 72 13.14 -10.50 3.26
C LEU A 72 11.81 -11.25 3.18
N ALA A 73 11.15 -11.26 2.02
CA ALA A 73 9.92 -12.02 1.84
C ALA A 73 10.19 -13.53 1.91
N GLU A 74 11.32 -13.99 1.37
CA GLU A 74 11.78 -15.37 1.49
C GLU A 74 12.14 -15.71 2.95
N GLU A 75 12.88 -14.86 3.64
CA GLU A 75 13.22 -15.05 5.06
C GLU A 75 11.97 -15.13 5.94
N ALA A 76 10.97 -14.26 5.69
CA ALA A 76 9.70 -14.32 6.40
C ALA A 76 8.96 -15.63 6.13
N TRP A 77 8.97 -16.11 4.86
CA TRP A 77 8.40 -17.42 4.52
C TRP A 77 9.09 -18.55 5.28
N GLU A 78 10.44 -18.59 5.30
CA GLU A 78 11.18 -19.62 6.03
C GLU A 78 10.94 -19.53 7.55
N THR A 79 10.86 -18.32 8.11
CA THR A 79 10.62 -18.10 9.54
C THR A 79 9.27 -18.64 10.00
N PHE A 80 8.22 -18.47 9.18
CA PHE A 80 6.87 -18.89 9.52
C PHE A 80 6.48 -20.25 8.91
N GLY A 81 7.27 -20.78 7.97
CA GLY A 81 6.96 -21.98 7.20
C GLY A 81 5.96 -21.75 6.06
N ARG A 82 5.20 -20.64 6.10
CA ARG A 82 4.26 -20.23 5.04
C ARG A 82 3.92 -18.73 5.17
N LEU A 83 3.39 -18.17 4.10
CA LEU A 83 2.68 -16.88 4.12
C LEU A 83 1.31 -17.06 3.46
N ASP A 84 0.25 -16.67 4.14
CA ASP A 84 -1.11 -16.72 3.62
C ASP A 84 -1.51 -15.40 2.96
N VAL A 85 -0.97 -14.28 3.48
CA VAL A 85 -1.24 -12.94 2.97
C VAL A 85 0.06 -12.14 2.88
N LEU A 86 0.27 -11.48 1.74
CA LEU A 86 1.30 -10.44 1.58
C LEU A 86 0.59 -9.09 1.38
N VAL A 87 0.80 -8.13 2.29
CA VAL A 87 0.28 -6.76 2.18
C VAL A 87 1.42 -5.82 1.79
N ASN A 88 1.49 -5.49 0.52
CA ASN A 88 2.40 -4.50 -0.05
C ASN A 88 1.83 -3.09 0.19
N ASN A 89 2.10 -2.52 1.36
CA ASN A 89 1.60 -1.22 1.77
C ASN A 89 2.68 -0.13 1.81
N ALA A 90 3.95 -0.50 1.95
CA ALA A 90 5.04 0.48 2.01
C ALA A 90 5.00 1.44 0.81
N GLY A 91 5.18 2.73 1.08
CA GLY A 91 5.20 3.75 0.04
C GLY A 91 5.77 5.06 0.56
N ILE A 92 6.31 5.85 -0.35
CA ILE A 92 6.81 7.21 -0.10
C ILE A 92 6.12 8.20 -1.02
N PRO A 93 5.82 9.42 -0.55
CA PRO A 93 5.26 10.47 -1.39
C PRO A 93 6.35 11.10 -2.26
N MET A 94 5.90 11.82 -3.28
CA MET A 94 6.70 12.80 -4.01
C MET A 94 5.77 13.91 -4.47
N ARG A 95 5.75 15.01 -3.71
CA ARG A 95 4.96 16.22 -4.02
C ARG A 95 5.88 17.35 -4.43
N ARG A 96 6.07 17.48 -5.73
CA ARG A 96 6.75 18.60 -6.39
C ARG A 96 6.23 18.77 -7.81
N PRO A 97 6.15 20.01 -8.33
CA PRO A 97 5.87 20.22 -9.74
C PRO A 97 6.89 19.47 -10.63
N VAL A 98 6.44 18.95 -11.75
CA VAL A 98 7.28 18.18 -12.69
C VAL A 98 8.52 18.96 -13.15
N THR A 99 8.49 20.30 -13.11
CA THR A 99 9.62 21.17 -13.42
C THR A 99 10.74 21.19 -12.38
N ARG A 100 10.52 20.57 -11.20
CA ARG A 100 11.50 20.57 -10.09
C ARG A 100 11.88 19.16 -9.61
N ILE A 101 11.36 18.11 -10.21
CA ILE A 101 11.75 16.74 -9.87
C ILE A 101 12.96 16.30 -10.71
N SER A 102 13.83 15.48 -10.13
CA SER A 102 14.93 14.82 -10.82
C SER A 102 14.57 13.37 -11.19
N LEU A 103 15.30 12.81 -12.16
CA LEU A 103 15.15 11.39 -12.52
C LEU A 103 15.46 10.47 -11.34
N GLU A 104 16.48 10.80 -10.52
CA GLU A 104 16.85 10.04 -9.33
C GLU A 104 15.69 9.98 -8.32
N GLU A 105 14.98 11.09 -8.12
CA GLU A 105 13.78 11.12 -7.24
C GLU A 105 12.66 10.25 -7.80
N VAL A 106 12.44 10.25 -9.11
CA VAL A 106 11.48 9.36 -9.78
C VAL A 106 11.86 7.90 -9.56
N GLU A 107 13.12 7.54 -9.80
CA GLU A 107 13.63 6.18 -9.60
C GLU A 107 13.46 5.72 -8.15
N ARG A 108 13.77 6.56 -7.17
CA ARG A 108 13.59 6.25 -5.75
C ARG A 108 12.13 5.93 -5.41
N VAL A 109 11.20 6.74 -5.91
CA VAL A 109 9.76 6.50 -5.72
C VAL A 109 9.34 5.19 -6.38
N MET A 110 9.78 4.94 -7.61
CA MET A 110 9.49 3.69 -8.33
C MET A 110 10.06 2.47 -7.61
N ARG A 111 11.26 2.55 -7.05
CA ARG A 111 11.87 1.46 -6.28
C ARG A 111 10.99 1.06 -5.10
N VAL A 112 10.60 2.02 -4.27
CA VAL A 112 9.81 1.75 -3.04
C VAL A 112 8.36 1.38 -3.37
N ASN A 113 7.69 2.16 -4.22
CA ASN A 113 6.25 2.06 -4.41
C ASN A 113 5.83 0.98 -5.42
N TYR A 114 6.75 0.53 -6.29
CA TYR A 114 6.45 -0.41 -7.35
C TYR A 114 7.42 -1.61 -7.38
N LEU A 115 8.72 -1.38 -7.54
CA LEU A 115 9.66 -2.49 -7.76
C LEU A 115 9.80 -3.41 -6.53
N SER A 116 9.77 -2.87 -5.31
CA SER A 116 9.83 -3.69 -4.09
C SER A 116 8.57 -4.50 -3.85
N PRO A 117 7.34 -3.97 -3.97
CA PRO A 117 6.14 -4.79 -4.02
C PRO A 117 6.18 -5.92 -5.05
N VAL A 118 6.65 -5.62 -6.27
CA VAL A 118 6.83 -6.63 -7.34
C VAL A 118 7.84 -7.70 -6.90
N ALA A 119 9.01 -7.30 -6.41
CA ALA A 119 10.08 -8.21 -6.00
C ALA A 119 9.62 -9.15 -4.86
N MET A 120 8.98 -8.61 -3.83
CA MET A 120 8.41 -9.40 -2.73
C MET A 120 7.32 -10.36 -3.22
N THR A 121 6.45 -9.89 -4.11
CA THR A 121 5.40 -10.74 -4.71
C THR A 121 6.01 -11.90 -5.46
N LEU A 122 6.97 -11.64 -6.35
CA LEU A 122 7.63 -12.69 -7.16
C LEU A 122 8.39 -13.71 -6.30
N ALA A 123 8.93 -13.30 -5.16
CA ALA A 123 9.62 -14.17 -4.23
C ALA A 123 8.70 -15.20 -3.56
N VAL A 124 7.47 -14.82 -3.21
CA VAL A 124 6.53 -15.71 -2.50
C VAL A 124 5.54 -16.43 -3.43
N LEU A 125 5.27 -15.86 -4.60
CA LEU A 125 4.22 -16.30 -5.51
C LEU A 125 4.37 -17.78 -5.95
N PRO A 126 5.57 -18.30 -6.33
CA PRO A 126 5.70 -19.69 -6.72
C PRO A 126 5.23 -20.68 -5.64
N ARG A 127 5.58 -20.40 -4.39
CA ARG A 127 5.19 -21.25 -3.25
C ARG A 127 3.68 -21.13 -2.92
N MET A 128 3.09 -19.95 -3.10
CA MET A 128 1.64 -19.78 -2.98
C MET A 128 0.88 -20.55 -4.05
N ILE A 129 1.36 -20.52 -5.30
CA ILE A 129 0.79 -21.31 -6.42
C ILE A 129 0.92 -22.80 -6.16
N GLU A 130 2.10 -23.29 -5.76
CA GLU A 130 2.32 -24.70 -5.42
C GLU A 130 1.38 -25.19 -4.33
N ARG A 131 1.12 -24.34 -3.32
CA ARG A 131 0.16 -24.62 -2.24
C ARG A 131 -1.31 -24.52 -2.69
N GLY A 132 -1.60 -23.86 -3.80
CA GLY A 132 -2.95 -23.61 -4.29
C GLY A 132 -3.72 -22.57 -3.45
N SER A 133 -3.04 -21.71 -2.68
CA SER A 133 -3.68 -20.71 -1.83
C SER A 133 -2.74 -19.57 -1.44
N GLY A 134 -3.27 -18.34 -1.39
CA GLY A 134 -2.58 -17.14 -0.96
C GLY A 134 -3.35 -15.90 -1.36
N THR A 135 -3.08 -14.77 -0.70
CA THR A 135 -3.65 -13.48 -1.07
C THR A 135 -2.56 -12.41 -1.13
N ILE A 136 -2.42 -11.77 -2.27
CA ILE A 136 -1.54 -10.60 -2.45
C ILE A 136 -2.41 -9.34 -2.40
N VAL A 137 -2.18 -8.49 -1.42
CA VAL A 137 -2.86 -7.19 -1.29
C VAL A 137 -1.90 -6.09 -1.66
N ASN A 138 -2.16 -5.40 -2.75
CA ASN A 138 -1.38 -4.24 -3.18
C ASN A 138 -2.11 -2.95 -2.78
N VAL A 139 -1.53 -2.20 -1.83
CA VAL A 139 -2.05 -0.91 -1.40
C VAL A 139 -1.50 0.17 -2.32
N SER A 140 -2.30 0.52 -3.34
CA SER A 140 -1.99 1.60 -4.25
C SER A 140 -2.41 2.95 -3.66
N SER A 141 -3.24 3.69 -4.35
CA SER A 141 -3.82 4.98 -3.97
C SER A 141 -4.89 5.34 -4.99
N LEU A 142 -5.77 6.26 -4.65
CA LEU A 142 -6.57 6.98 -5.65
C LEU A 142 -5.65 7.62 -6.72
N GLY A 143 -4.43 8.04 -6.33
CA GLY A 143 -3.36 8.48 -7.23
C GLY A 143 -2.85 7.42 -8.22
N GLY A 144 -3.27 6.16 -8.09
CA GLY A 144 -3.06 5.09 -9.08
C GLY A 144 -4.14 5.01 -10.14
N ARG A 145 -5.19 5.81 -10.03
CA ARG A 145 -6.27 5.97 -11.02
C ARG A 145 -6.39 7.42 -11.53
N LEU A 146 -5.90 8.37 -10.75
CA LEU A 146 -5.91 9.81 -11.05
C LEU A 146 -4.49 10.34 -11.05
N GLY A 147 -4.11 11.12 -12.07
CA GLY A 147 -2.88 11.91 -12.04
C GLY A 147 -3.07 13.11 -11.11
N ILE A 148 -2.42 13.10 -9.95
CA ILE A 148 -2.55 14.17 -8.95
C ILE A 148 -1.57 15.30 -9.27
N THR A 149 -2.05 16.54 -9.23
CA THR A 149 -1.22 17.74 -9.41
C THR A 149 -0.05 17.73 -8.43
N THR A 150 1.14 18.05 -8.90
CA THR A 150 2.43 18.02 -8.18
C THR A 150 2.92 16.65 -7.73
N GLU A 151 2.19 15.57 -8.02
CA GLU A 151 2.53 14.21 -7.61
C GLU A 151 2.82 13.28 -8.81
N ALA A 152 3.43 13.79 -9.89
CA ALA A 152 3.61 13.04 -11.14
C ALA A 152 4.36 11.70 -10.93
N ALA A 153 5.50 11.71 -10.20
CA ALA A 153 6.26 10.48 -9.94
C ALA A 153 5.53 9.51 -9.01
N TYR A 154 4.86 10.04 -7.97
CA TYR A 154 4.04 9.23 -7.08
C TYR A 154 2.88 8.58 -7.83
N SER A 155 2.10 9.39 -8.56
CA SER A 155 0.98 8.86 -9.37
C SER A 155 1.47 7.80 -10.35
N ALA A 156 2.55 8.05 -11.10
CA ALA A 156 3.12 7.07 -12.03
C ALA A 156 3.44 5.73 -11.33
N SER A 157 4.05 5.77 -10.13
CA SER A 157 4.37 4.56 -9.37
C SER A 157 3.12 3.77 -8.94
N LYS A 158 2.06 4.50 -8.56
CA LYS A 158 0.79 3.89 -8.14
C LYS A 158 -0.03 3.37 -9.33
N PHE A 159 0.01 4.04 -10.50
CA PHE A 159 -0.53 3.50 -11.75
C PHE A 159 0.20 2.22 -12.17
N ALA A 160 1.54 2.19 -12.08
CA ALA A 160 2.31 0.99 -12.37
C ALA A 160 1.89 -0.20 -11.50
N LEU A 161 1.70 0.03 -10.18
CA LEU A 161 1.22 -1.01 -9.27
C LEU A 161 -0.20 -1.46 -9.59
N CYS A 162 -1.09 -0.55 -10.01
CA CYS A 162 -2.44 -0.91 -10.46
C CYS A 162 -2.40 -1.82 -11.69
N GLY A 163 -1.68 -1.42 -12.75
CA GLY A 163 -1.58 -2.22 -13.97
C GLY A 163 -0.93 -3.60 -13.74
N PHE A 164 0.11 -3.66 -12.92
CA PHE A 164 0.72 -4.93 -12.51
C PHE A 164 -0.29 -5.82 -11.76
N SER A 165 -1.08 -5.24 -10.84
CA SER A 165 -2.07 -6.00 -10.08
C SER A 165 -3.20 -6.55 -10.95
N GLU A 166 -3.65 -5.78 -11.94
CA GLU A 166 -4.68 -6.19 -12.88
C GLU A 166 -4.22 -7.38 -13.75
N ALA A 167 -3.04 -7.26 -14.36
CA ALA A 167 -2.47 -8.32 -15.17
C ALA A 167 -2.23 -9.60 -14.35
N MET A 168 -1.64 -9.43 -13.15
CA MET A 168 -1.38 -10.54 -12.24
C MET A 168 -2.68 -11.25 -11.81
N ALA A 169 -3.76 -10.52 -11.57
CA ALA A 169 -5.03 -11.14 -11.19
C ALA A 169 -5.59 -12.04 -12.32
N ALA A 170 -5.41 -11.64 -13.57
CA ALA A 170 -5.78 -12.46 -14.73
C ALA A 170 -4.85 -13.68 -14.90
N ASP A 171 -3.53 -13.48 -14.74
CA ASP A 171 -2.54 -14.56 -14.87
C ASP A 171 -2.70 -15.65 -13.80
N LEU A 172 -3.25 -15.29 -12.63
CA LEU A 172 -3.42 -16.19 -11.49
C LEU A 172 -4.79 -16.86 -11.42
N ASP A 173 -5.66 -16.64 -12.40
CA ASP A 173 -6.96 -17.31 -12.43
C ASP A 173 -6.80 -18.85 -12.40
N GLY A 174 -7.58 -19.51 -11.55
CA GLY A 174 -7.51 -20.96 -11.34
C GLY A 174 -6.33 -21.47 -10.50
N THR A 175 -5.37 -20.62 -10.08
CA THR A 175 -4.22 -21.07 -9.26
C THR A 175 -4.53 -21.17 -7.77
N GLY A 176 -5.66 -20.61 -7.31
CA GLY A 176 -6.00 -20.48 -5.91
C GLY A 176 -5.35 -19.28 -5.20
N VAL A 177 -4.47 -18.53 -5.88
CA VAL A 177 -3.89 -17.28 -5.36
C VAL A 177 -4.76 -16.09 -5.77
N LYS A 178 -5.12 -15.26 -4.80
CA LYS A 178 -5.98 -14.09 -4.99
C LYS A 178 -5.16 -12.80 -5.00
N VAL A 179 -5.56 -11.84 -5.82
CA VAL A 179 -5.01 -10.49 -5.84
C VAL A 179 -6.08 -9.50 -5.40
N ARG A 180 -5.69 -8.56 -4.53
CA ARG A 180 -6.55 -7.47 -4.09
C ARG A 180 -5.84 -6.15 -4.31
N LEU A 181 -6.49 -5.22 -4.95
CA LEU A 181 -6.03 -3.86 -5.17
C LEU A 181 -6.80 -2.91 -4.28
N VAL A 182 -6.10 -2.26 -3.35
CA VAL A 182 -6.69 -1.27 -2.46
C VAL A 182 -6.27 0.13 -2.89
N LEU A 183 -7.22 1.03 -2.96
CA LEU A 183 -7.08 2.39 -3.47
C LEU A 183 -7.50 3.41 -2.38
N PRO A 184 -6.61 3.68 -1.40
CA PRO A 184 -6.88 4.69 -0.40
C PRO A 184 -7.02 6.08 -1.02
N GLY A 185 -7.94 6.88 -0.48
CA GLY A 185 -8.06 8.31 -0.75
C GLY A 185 -7.06 9.13 0.07
N ALA A 186 -7.52 10.26 0.61
CA ALA A 186 -6.74 11.09 1.52
C ALA A 186 -6.88 10.57 2.96
N ILE A 187 -5.81 9.96 3.49
CA ILE A 187 -5.80 9.26 4.78
C ILE A 187 -4.94 10.01 5.78
N ASP A 188 -5.40 10.11 7.02
CA ASP A 188 -4.68 10.73 8.14
C ASP A 188 -3.47 9.87 8.52
N THR A 189 -2.32 10.27 7.97
CA THR A 189 -1.04 9.59 8.18
C THR A 189 0.12 10.57 8.02
N GLU A 190 1.29 10.20 8.51
CA GLU A 190 2.53 10.98 8.37
C GLU A 190 3.03 11.14 6.92
N ILE A 191 2.36 10.57 5.94
CA ILE A 191 2.74 10.71 4.52
C ILE A 191 2.65 12.17 4.06
N TRP A 192 1.77 12.95 4.71
CA TRP A 192 1.55 14.35 4.39
C TRP A 192 2.71 15.26 4.86
N ASP A 193 3.42 14.86 5.92
CA ASP A 193 4.46 15.66 6.58
C ASP A 193 5.88 15.18 6.27
N GLN A 194 6.04 14.33 5.24
CA GLN A 194 7.36 13.80 4.88
C GLN A 194 8.30 14.90 4.38
N PRO A 195 9.53 15.02 4.95
CA PRO A 195 10.50 16.02 4.53
C PRO A 195 10.80 16.01 3.03
N GLY A 196 11.05 17.19 2.46
CA GLY A 196 11.42 17.32 1.05
C GLY A 196 10.23 17.32 0.10
N ASN A 197 9.00 17.35 0.61
CA ASN A 197 7.79 17.51 -0.18
C ASN A 197 7.21 18.92 -0.04
N ASP A 198 6.59 19.41 -1.09
CA ASP A 198 5.77 20.63 -1.04
C ASP A 198 4.49 20.35 -0.23
N PRO A 199 3.82 21.40 0.27
CA PRO A 199 2.51 21.25 0.91
C PRO A 199 1.53 20.48 0.03
N ALA A 200 0.65 19.72 0.66
CA ALA A 200 -0.35 18.97 -0.06
C ALA A 200 -1.35 19.91 -0.73
N PHE A 201 -1.74 19.61 -1.94
CA PHE A 201 -2.81 20.32 -2.66
C PHE A 201 -4.20 20.08 -2.03
N TYR A 202 -4.41 18.88 -1.49
CA TYR A 202 -5.67 18.51 -0.87
C TYR A 202 -5.79 19.10 0.53
N THR A 203 -6.90 19.83 0.78
CA THR A 203 -7.21 20.48 2.06
C THR A 203 -8.54 20.00 2.67
N GLY A 204 -9.12 18.93 2.11
CA GLY A 204 -10.35 18.33 2.60
C GLY A 204 -10.15 17.44 3.83
N PRO A 205 -11.21 16.79 4.32
CA PRO A 205 -11.13 15.89 5.46
C PRO A 205 -10.29 14.65 5.14
N LEU A 206 -9.53 14.19 6.14
CA LEU A 206 -8.74 12.96 6.05
C LEU A 206 -9.52 11.80 6.69
N THR A 207 -9.46 10.63 6.05
CA THR A 207 -10.04 9.40 6.61
C THR A 207 -9.07 8.79 7.62
N PRO A 208 -9.53 8.30 8.79
CA PRO A 208 -8.67 7.63 9.76
C PRO A 208 -7.98 6.39 9.18
N ALA A 209 -6.70 6.18 9.53
CA ALA A 209 -5.93 5.03 9.07
C ALA A 209 -6.54 3.69 9.53
N ASP A 210 -7.18 3.64 10.70
CA ASP A 210 -7.83 2.44 11.22
C ASP A 210 -9.07 2.02 10.40
N GLU A 211 -9.80 2.98 9.83
CA GLU A 211 -10.92 2.69 8.93
C GLU A 211 -10.42 2.00 7.65
N VAL A 212 -9.36 2.54 7.05
CA VAL A 212 -8.73 1.93 5.87
C VAL A 212 -8.14 0.56 6.19
N ALA A 213 -7.51 0.40 7.35
CA ALA A 213 -6.96 -0.87 7.80
C ALA A 213 -8.04 -1.96 7.92
N ASN A 214 -9.19 -1.63 8.50
CA ASN A 214 -10.32 -2.55 8.56
C ASN A 214 -10.82 -2.93 7.15
N GLY A 215 -10.93 -1.95 6.25
CA GLY A 215 -11.27 -2.21 4.85
C GLY A 215 -10.25 -3.11 4.13
N ILE A 216 -8.94 -2.98 4.42
CA ILE A 216 -7.90 -3.88 3.91
C ILE A 216 -8.10 -5.31 4.43
N VAL A 217 -8.38 -5.46 5.72
CA VAL A 217 -8.62 -6.79 6.31
C VAL A 217 -9.86 -7.44 5.71
N ASP A 218 -10.92 -6.68 5.48
CA ASP A 218 -12.14 -7.17 4.82
C ASP A 218 -11.89 -7.50 3.34
N ALA A 219 -11.03 -6.75 2.66
CA ALA A 219 -10.62 -7.01 1.27
C ALA A 219 -9.90 -8.35 1.10
N ILE A 220 -9.13 -8.81 2.09
CA ILE A 220 -8.43 -10.10 2.05
C ILE A 220 -9.42 -11.25 1.82
N ASP A 221 -10.56 -11.21 2.47
CA ASP A 221 -11.58 -12.26 2.42
C ASP A 221 -12.67 -11.99 1.35
N SER A 222 -12.65 -10.82 0.70
CA SER A 222 -13.58 -10.44 -0.37
C SER A 222 -13.31 -11.23 -1.65
N ASP A 223 -14.32 -11.35 -2.51
CA ASP A 223 -14.17 -11.84 -3.89
C ASP A 223 -13.95 -10.71 -4.91
N HIS A 224 -14.07 -9.45 -4.48
CA HIS A 224 -13.82 -8.29 -5.35
C HIS A 224 -12.32 -8.03 -5.48
N PHE A 225 -11.89 -7.67 -6.68
CA PHE A 225 -10.49 -7.34 -6.97
C PHE A 225 -10.11 -5.95 -6.43
N GLU A 226 -10.97 -4.94 -6.63
CA GLU A 226 -10.65 -3.52 -6.40
C GLU A 226 -11.48 -2.95 -5.25
N HIS A 227 -10.82 -2.24 -4.34
CA HIS A 227 -11.40 -1.67 -3.13
C HIS A 227 -11.02 -0.19 -2.98
N TYR A 228 -11.97 0.71 -3.08
CA TYR A 228 -11.80 2.15 -2.81
C TYR A 228 -12.07 2.43 -1.32
N LEU A 229 -11.14 3.06 -0.62
CA LEU A 229 -11.24 3.30 0.83
C LEU A 229 -10.85 4.76 1.17
N PRO A 230 -11.81 5.68 1.40
CA PRO A 230 -13.26 5.48 1.28
C PRO A 230 -13.70 5.27 -0.17
N ASP A 231 -14.97 4.94 -0.39
CA ASP A 231 -15.49 4.75 -1.73
C ASP A 231 -15.46 6.08 -2.53
N MET A 232 -14.51 6.15 -3.46
CA MET A 232 -14.31 7.26 -4.40
C MET A 232 -14.36 6.78 -5.86
N LYS A 233 -14.95 5.63 -6.13
CA LYS A 233 -15.02 5.06 -7.48
C LYS A 233 -15.65 6.02 -8.48
N ALA A 234 -16.68 6.74 -8.07
CA ALA A 234 -17.35 7.72 -8.92
C ALA A 234 -16.41 8.82 -9.48
N VAL A 235 -15.37 9.21 -8.74
CA VAL A 235 -14.38 10.20 -9.22
C VAL A 235 -13.53 9.63 -10.35
N VAL A 236 -13.19 8.35 -10.27
CA VAL A 236 -12.43 7.64 -11.31
C VAL A 236 -13.29 7.42 -12.56
N GLU A 237 -14.56 7.09 -12.37
CA GLU A 237 -15.54 6.95 -13.47
C GLU A 237 -15.74 8.28 -14.21
N LEU A 238 -15.84 9.40 -13.47
CA LEU A 238 -15.92 10.74 -14.07
C LEU A 238 -14.70 11.07 -14.93
N LYS A 239 -13.49 10.81 -14.45
CA LYS A 239 -12.26 10.99 -15.22
C LYS A 239 -12.27 10.15 -16.50
N THR A 240 -12.74 8.90 -16.42
CA THR A 240 -12.75 7.97 -17.55
C THR A 240 -13.79 8.36 -18.58
N ALA A 241 -14.92 8.93 -18.15
CA ALA A 241 -16.00 9.39 -19.02
C ALA A 241 -15.62 10.64 -19.84
N ASP A 242 -14.93 11.62 -19.21
CA ASP A 242 -14.49 12.86 -19.87
C ASP A 242 -13.24 13.41 -19.19
N PHE A 243 -12.07 13.06 -19.76
CA PHE A 243 -10.78 13.47 -19.21
C PHE A 243 -10.56 15.00 -19.28
N ASP A 244 -10.99 15.67 -20.35
CA ASP A 244 -10.75 17.10 -20.52
C ASP A 244 -11.57 17.93 -19.52
N SER A 245 -12.82 17.56 -19.28
CA SER A 245 -13.63 18.15 -18.22
C SER A 245 -13.06 17.87 -16.83
N PHE A 246 -12.59 16.65 -16.57
CA PHE A 246 -11.93 16.29 -15.32
C PHE A 246 -10.65 17.12 -15.10
N LEU A 247 -9.78 17.24 -16.10
CA LEU A 247 -8.56 18.04 -16.06
C LEU A 247 -8.87 19.51 -15.80
N THR A 248 -9.88 20.08 -16.47
CA THR A 248 -10.32 21.44 -16.24
C THR A 248 -10.76 21.68 -14.80
N GLY A 249 -11.51 20.73 -14.22
CA GLY A 249 -11.91 20.76 -12.81
C GLY A 249 -10.72 20.73 -11.85
N MET A 250 -9.76 19.84 -12.09
CA MET A 250 -8.52 19.76 -11.30
C MET A 250 -7.72 21.07 -11.36
N LEU A 251 -7.57 21.67 -12.54
CA LEU A 251 -6.86 22.94 -12.71
C LEU A 251 -7.56 24.10 -12.00
N ALA A 252 -8.89 24.11 -11.98
CA ALA A 252 -9.67 25.11 -11.25
C ALA A 252 -9.47 24.99 -9.72
N MET A 253 -9.40 23.76 -9.21
CA MET A 253 -9.09 23.50 -7.79
C MET A 253 -7.65 23.91 -7.44
N ALA A 254 -6.68 23.66 -8.31
CA ALA A 254 -5.28 24.01 -8.11
C ALA A 254 -5.02 25.54 -8.06
N LYS A 255 -5.90 26.33 -8.65
CA LYS A 255 -5.78 27.81 -8.71
C LYS A 255 -6.50 28.53 -7.56
N ARG A 256 -7.19 27.82 -6.65
CA ARG A 256 -7.83 28.48 -5.50
C ARG A 256 -6.75 29.05 -4.60
N PRO A 257 -6.76 30.38 -4.28
CA PRO A 257 -5.87 30.94 -3.28
C PRO A 257 -6.16 30.26 -1.93
N GLU A 258 -5.11 30.05 -1.15
CA GLU A 258 -5.24 29.59 0.24
C GLU A 258 -6.28 30.47 0.95
N ALA A 259 -7.37 29.88 1.41
CA ALA A 259 -8.35 30.57 2.20
C ALA A 259 -7.71 30.91 3.56
N GLY A 260 -7.16 32.13 3.70
CA GLY A 260 -6.71 32.63 4.98
C GLY A 260 -5.28 33.16 5.05
N SER A 261 -4.98 34.18 4.28
CA SER A 261 -3.94 35.15 4.65
C SER A 261 -4.58 36.54 4.70
N THR A 262 -5.32 36.80 5.77
CA THR A 262 -5.60 38.18 6.25
C THR A 262 -5.22 38.24 7.71
#